data_27168ec9dfeeb514cbe99194278dd632
#
_entry.id   27168ec9dfeeb514cbe99194278dd632
#
_cell.length_a   1.000
_cell.length_b   1.000
_cell.length_c   1.000
_cell.angle_alpha   90.00
_cell.angle_beta   90.00
_cell.angle_gamma   90.00
#
_symmetry.space_group_name_H-M   'P 1'
#
loop_
_entity.id
_entity.type
_entity.pdbx_description
1 polymer ?
#
loop_
_entity_poly.entity_id
_entity_poly.type
_entity_poly.pdbx_seq_one_letter_code
_entity_poly.pdbx_strand_id
1 'polypeptide(L)'
;MNEWLSYRPSDFLMFAPRTSWRLFELHNGAWWPAQPLVVLAGLCWMGWLLRSGSPALRAFRVGALGLAAASSFVAVTFLLDRYAAVNWAASGFAVGFITQALGLAALVTRVDWGATSPGPRRRIGLTICAWALVGHPLLAVAFDRPWTQAEVFGLAPDPTAIATLGFLLCAHAQRRLTRWLLRSLWTLATAWCLISSATLWTMGSAQAWVLMGVTLAALAAAWLKPYGSAGESANPRRPS
;
A
#
# COMPACT_ATOMS: atom_id res chain seq x y z
N MET A 1 -24.59 26.21 25.20
CA MET A 1 -24.95 25.01 24.45
C MET A 1 -23.81 24.75 23.47
N ASN A 2 -23.24 23.53 23.47
CA ASN A 2 -22.03 23.24 22.69
C ASN A 2 -22.34 23.12 21.20
N GLU A 3 -22.12 24.18 20.44
CA GLU A 3 -22.26 24.17 18.96
C GLU A 3 -21.40 23.08 18.30
N TRP A 4 -20.31 22.66 18.94
CA TRP A 4 -19.44 21.58 18.47
C TRP A 4 -20.14 20.22 18.31
N LEU A 5 -21.25 19.98 19.02
CA LEU A 5 -22.03 18.73 18.94
C LEU A 5 -22.98 18.69 17.73
N SER A 6 -23.17 19.80 17.02
CA SER A 6 -23.99 19.87 15.83
C SER A 6 -23.25 19.53 14.53
N TYR A 7 -21.91 19.53 14.55
CA TYR A 7 -21.11 19.20 13.36
C TYR A 7 -21.13 17.71 13.05
N ARG A 8 -21.48 17.38 11.80
CA ARG A 8 -21.36 16.02 11.27
C ARG A 8 -20.00 15.86 10.61
N PRO A 9 -19.41 14.64 10.60
CA PRO A 9 -18.16 14.38 9.86
C PRO A 9 -18.23 14.79 8.38
N SER A 10 -19.42 14.70 7.76
CA SER A 10 -19.66 15.15 6.39
C SER A 10 -19.48 16.64 6.17
N ASP A 11 -19.62 17.47 7.23
CA ASP A 11 -19.48 18.93 7.13
C ASP A 11 -18.01 19.35 6.91
N PHE A 12 -17.08 18.44 7.19
CA PHE A 12 -15.64 18.63 6.93
C PHE A 12 -15.21 18.15 5.52
N LEU A 13 -16.13 17.59 4.72
CA LEU A 13 -15.82 17.23 3.33
C LEU A 13 -15.69 18.49 2.48
N MET A 14 -14.52 18.67 1.88
CA MET A 14 -14.25 19.79 0.98
C MET A 14 -14.83 19.61 -0.43
N PHE A 15 -15.32 18.40 -0.76
CA PHE A 15 -15.84 18.06 -2.08
C PHE A 15 -16.92 16.98 -1.98
N ALA A 16 -17.82 16.97 -2.97
CA ALA A 16 -18.87 15.95 -3.05
C ALA A 16 -18.27 14.57 -3.43
N PRO A 17 -18.82 13.44 -2.93
CA PRO A 17 -18.37 12.10 -3.29
C PRO A 17 -18.26 11.85 -4.80
N ARG A 18 -19.23 12.37 -5.58
CA ARG A 18 -19.22 12.29 -7.05
C ARG A 18 -17.99 12.96 -7.67
N THR A 19 -17.51 14.05 -7.10
CA THR A 19 -16.29 14.73 -7.55
C THR A 19 -15.06 13.82 -7.38
N SER A 20 -14.94 13.16 -6.23
CA SER A 20 -13.84 12.20 -5.98
C SER A 20 -13.81 11.09 -7.03
N TRP A 21 -14.96 10.45 -7.28
CA TRP A 21 -15.03 9.38 -8.28
C TRP A 21 -14.76 9.86 -9.71
N ARG A 22 -15.19 11.07 -10.03
CA ARG A 22 -14.89 11.68 -11.33
C ARG A 22 -13.40 11.93 -11.55
N LEU A 23 -12.63 12.23 -10.50
CA LEU A 23 -11.17 12.35 -10.61
C LEU A 23 -10.53 11.05 -11.09
N PHE A 24 -10.94 9.89 -10.53
CA PHE A 24 -10.45 8.59 -10.98
C PHE A 24 -10.83 8.30 -12.43
N GLU A 25 -12.05 8.63 -12.83
CA GLU A 25 -12.51 8.44 -14.22
C GLU A 25 -11.64 9.25 -15.21
N LEU A 26 -11.41 10.51 -14.93
CA LEU A 26 -10.56 11.39 -15.75
C LEU A 26 -9.11 10.91 -15.76
N HIS A 27 -8.62 10.44 -14.62
CA HIS A 27 -7.28 9.91 -14.51
C HIS A 27 -7.11 8.62 -15.30
N ASN A 28 -8.03 7.68 -15.14
CA ASN A 28 -8.01 6.41 -15.86
C ASN A 28 -8.10 6.61 -17.37
N GLY A 29 -8.95 7.56 -17.83
CA GLY A 29 -9.05 7.89 -19.25
C GLY A 29 -7.75 8.49 -19.81
N ALA A 30 -7.08 9.36 -19.05
CA ALA A 30 -5.84 10.00 -19.49
C ALA A 30 -4.66 9.04 -19.58
N TRP A 31 -4.65 7.97 -18.76
CA TRP A 31 -3.54 7.01 -18.66
C TRP A 31 -3.85 5.63 -19.26
N TRP A 32 -4.94 5.52 -20.05
CA TRP A 32 -5.18 4.27 -20.79
C TRP A 32 -4.07 4.02 -21.81
N PRO A 33 -3.50 2.79 -21.90
CA PRO A 33 -3.82 1.52 -21.24
C PRO A 33 -2.88 1.16 -20.07
N ALA A 34 -2.41 2.11 -19.28
CA ALA A 34 -1.49 1.83 -18.17
C ALA A 34 -2.08 0.85 -17.12
N GLN A 35 -3.41 0.87 -16.91
CA GLN A 35 -4.09 0.05 -15.91
C GLN A 35 -3.80 -1.46 -16.07
N PRO A 36 -4.12 -2.10 -17.21
CA PRO A 36 -3.82 -3.52 -17.40
C PRO A 36 -2.32 -3.80 -17.37
N LEU A 37 -1.48 -2.89 -17.85
CA LEU A 37 -0.03 -3.07 -17.87
C LEU A 37 0.58 -3.13 -16.46
N VAL A 38 0.18 -2.22 -15.55
CA VAL A 38 0.71 -2.23 -14.18
C VAL A 38 0.19 -3.41 -13.37
N VAL A 39 -1.07 -3.83 -13.58
CA VAL A 39 -1.62 -5.03 -12.96
C VAL A 39 -0.87 -6.28 -13.42
N LEU A 40 -0.66 -6.43 -14.73
CA LEU A 40 0.10 -7.54 -15.30
C LEU A 40 1.53 -7.57 -14.77
N ALA A 41 2.23 -6.44 -14.77
CA ALA A 41 3.58 -6.33 -14.22
C ALA A 41 3.64 -6.74 -12.73
N GLY A 42 2.66 -6.30 -11.92
CA GLY A 42 2.54 -6.68 -10.52
C GLY A 42 2.30 -8.18 -10.33
N LEU A 43 1.42 -8.78 -11.15
CA LEU A 43 1.17 -10.23 -11.12
C LEU A 43 2.39 -11.04 -11.56
N CYS A 44 3.11 -10.61 -12.60
CA CYS A 44 4.36 -11.22 -13.04
C CYS A 44 5.43 -11.15 -11.94
N TRP A 45 5.58 -9.99 -11.30
CA TRP A 45 6.48 -9.85 -10.15
C TRP A 45 6.09 -10.78 -9.00
N MET A 46 4.81 -10.88 -8.67
CA MET A 46 4.32 -11.75 -7.60
C MET A 46 4.56 -13.23 -7.93
N GLY A 47 4.33 -13.65 -9.17
CA GLY A 47 4.65 -15.00 -9.66
C GLY A 47 6.15 -15.30 -9.59
N TRP A 48 7.00 -14.32 -9.89
CA TRP A 48 8.45 -14.44 -9.71
C TRP A 48 8.83 -14.59 -8.24
N LEU A 49 8.25 -13.76 -7.35
CA LEU A 49 8.51 -13.84 -5.91
C LEU A 49 8.08 -15.17 -5.31
N LEU A 50 6.96 -15.75 -5.77
CA LEU A 50 6.49 -17.07 -5.34
C LEU A 50 7.44 -18.20 -5.73
N ARG A 51 8.07 -18.10 -6.91
CA ARG A 51 9.07 -19.08 -7.41
C ARG A 51 10.46 -18.89 -6.81
N SER A 52 10.76 -17.69 -6.27
CA SER A 52 12.07 -17.38 -5.69
C SER A 52 12.16 -17.93 -4.27
N GLY A 53 13.27 -18.60 -3.96
CA GLY A 53 13.61 -18.96 -2.57
C GLY A 53 13.91 -17.72 -1.70
N SER A 54 13.99 -17.87 -0.39
CA SER A 54 14.49 -16.82 0.51
C SER A 54 16.04 -16.78 0.44
N PRO A 55 16.65 -15.59 0.47
CA PRO A 55 16.07 -14.26 0.75
C PRO A 55 15.49 -13.50 -0.47
N ALA A 56 15.44 -14.06 -1.67
CA ALA A 56 14.83 -13.47 -2.88
C ALA A 56 15.19 -11.99 -3.14
N LEU A 57 16.42 -11.58 -2.85
CA LEU A 57 16.85 -10.16 -2.85
C LEU A 57 16.58 -9.46 -4.19
N ARG A 58 16.80 -10.15 -5.33
CA ARG A 58 16.54 -9.55 -6.66
C ARG A 58 15.07 -9.23 -6.87
N ALA A 59 14.17 -10.17 -6.54
CA ALA A 59 12.72 -9.94 -6.64
C ALA A 59 12.27 -8.80 -5.71
N PHE A 60 12.85 -8.72 -4.49
CA PHE A 60 12.55 -7.62 -3.57
C PHE A 60 13.05 -6.26 -4.07
N ARG A 61 14.23 -6.19 -4.66
CA ARG A 61 14.73 -4.95 -5.28
C ARG A 61 13.83 -4.47 -6.40
N VAL A 62 13.41 -5.37 -7.28
CA VAL A 62 12.48 -5.03 -8.37
C VAL A 62 11.12 -4.61 -7.83
N GLY A 63 10.59 -5.30 -6.81
CA GLY A 63 9.34 -4.90 -6.16
C GLY A 63 9.44 -3.53 -5.49
N ALA A 64 10.54 -3.23 -4.79
CA ALA A 64 10.78 -1.92 -4.20
C ALA A 64 10.87 -0.81 -5.25
N LEU A 65 11.57 -1.05 -6.38
CA LEU A 65 11.62 -0.10 -7.50
C LEU A 65 10.24 0.11 -8.13
N GLY A 66 9.48 -0.96 -8.37
CA GLY A 66 8.12 -0.88 -8.90
C GLY A 66 7.20 -0.07 -7.99
N LEU A 67 7.25 -0.32 -6.67
CA LEU A 67 6.48 0.46 -5.69
C LEU A 67 6.96 1.91 -5.57
N ALA A 68 8.27 2.16 -5.67
CA ALA A 68 8.82 3.51 -5.69
C ALA A 68 8.32 4.29 -6.92
N ALA A 69 8.36 3.68 -8.10
CA ALA A 69 7.85 4.26 -9.34
C ALA A 69 6.33 4.53 -9.24
N ALA A 70 5.56 3.54 -8.75
CA ALA A 70 4.12 3.67 -8.54
C ALA A 70 3.78 4.80 -7.55
N SER A 71 4.49 4.88 -6.42
CA SER A 71 4.28 5.95 -5.42
C SER A 71 4.62 7.34 -5.99
N SER A 72 5.71 7.47 -6.75
CA SER A 72 6.07 8.72 -7.42
C SER A 72 5.04 9.10 -8.47
N PHE A 73 4.58 8.15 -9.26
CA PHE A 73 3.56 8.38 -10.28
C PHE A 73 2.25 8.86 -9.65
N VAL A 74 1.75 8.18 -8.62
CA VAL A 74 0.55 8.59 -7.86
C VAL A 74 0.71 9.99 -7.27
N ALA A 75 1.88 10.30 -6.69
CA ALA A 75 2.14 11.61 -6.10
C ALA A 75 1.99 12.74 -7.12
N VAL A 76 2.58 12.58 -8.29
CA VAL A 76 2.60 13.64 -9.31
C VAL A 76 1.27 13.68 -10.07
N THR A 77 0.89 12.58 -10.71
CA THR A 77 -0.18 12.59 -11.71
C THR A 77 -1.59 12.53 -11.11
N PHE A 78 -1.73 11.98 -9.90
CA PHE A 78 -3.03 11.95 -9.22
C PHE A 78 -3.12 13.00 -8.10
N LEU A 79 -2.20 12.99 -7.13
CA LEU A 79 -2.32 13.86 -5.96
C LEU A 79 -2.07 15.34 -6.31
N LEU A 80 -1.02 15.67 -7.06
CA LEU A 80 -0.71 17.07 -7.44
C LEU A 80 -1.54 17.55 -8.61
N ASP A 81 -1.63 16.77 -9.69
CA ASP A 81 -2.27 17.28 -10.92
C ASP A 81 -3.81 17.26 -10.84
N ARG A 82 -4.42 16.36 -10.05
CA ARG A 82 -5.88 16.21 -10.01
C ARG A 82 -6.47 16.46 -8.64
N TYR A 83 -5.97 15.79 -7.60
CA TYR A 83 -6.60 15.85 -6.28
C TYR A 83 -6.37 17.20 -5.59
N ALA A 84 -5.24 17.89 -5.87
CA ALA A 84 -4.95 19.21 -5.33
C ALA A 84 -5.95 20.29 -5.79
N ALA A 85 -6.63 20.08 -6.92
CA ALA A 85 -7.67 20.99 -7.38
C ALA A 85 -8.92 21.02 -6.48
N VAL A 86 -9.15 19.96 -5.70
CA VAL A 86 -10.34 19.80 -4.84
C VAL A 86 -10.01 19.64 -3.36
N ASN A 87 -8.73 19.40 -3.02
CA ASN A 87 -8.28 19.16 -1.64
C ASN A 87 -6.93 19.83 -1.41
N TRP A 88 -6.88 20.86 -0.59
CA TRP A 88 -5.65 21.60 -0.27
C TRP A 88 -4.59 20.72 0.42
N ALA A 89 -5.00 19.64 1.16
CA ALA A 89 -4.09 18.73 1.81
C ALA A 89 -3.36 17.78 0.82
N ALA A 90 -3.79 17.73 -0.43
CA ALA A 90 -3.23 16.82 -1.44
C ALA A 90 -1.72 17.02 -1.65
N SER A 91 -1.23 18.26 -1.57
CA SER A 91 0.21 18.55 -1.65
C SER A 91 1.00 17.90 -0.50
N GLY A 92 0.45 17.91 0.71
CA GLY A 92 1.03 17.20 1.86
C GLY A 92 1.03 15.68 1.67
N PHE A 93 -0.05 15.14 1.12
CA PHE A 93 -0.13 13.71 0.78
C PHE A 93 0.87 13.32 -0.30
N ALA A 94 1.06 14.17 -1.32
CA ALA A 94 2.06 13.96 -2.36
C ALA A 94 3.49 13.91 -1.77
N VAL A 95 3.82 14.79 -0.82
CA VAL A 95 5.10 14.73 -0.09
C VAL A 95 5.25 13.39 0.65
N GLY A 96 4.18 12.88 1.28
CA GLY A 96 4.17 11.56 1.92
C GLY A 96 4.50 10.42 0.92
N PHE A 97 3.86 10.42 -0.24
CA PHE A 97 4.08 9.42 -1.31
C PHE A 97 5.48 9.55 -1.93
N ILE A 98 6.01 10.76 -2.13
CA ILE A 98 7.39 10.96 -2.58
C ILE A 98 8.39 10.46 -1.52
N THR A 99 8.15 10.76 -0.25
CA THR A 99 8.99 10.25 0.85
C THR A 99 8.97 8.72 0.89
N GLN A 100 7.81 8.10 0.69
CA GLN A 100 7.66 6.64 0.56
C GLN A 100 8.45 6.11 -0.64
N ALA A 101 8.37 6.76 -1.80
CA ALA A 101 9.10 6.39 -3.01
C ALA A 101 10.64 6.45 -2.80
N LEU A 102 11.13 7.52 -2.21
CA LEU A 102 12.56 7.68 -1.87
C LEU A 102 13.03 6.62 -0.87
N GLY A 103 12.23 6.32 0.14
CA GLY A 103 12.52 5.26 1.11
C GLY A 103 12.56 3.87 0.48
N LEU A 104 11.62 3.56 -0.42
CA LEU A 104 11.62 2.30 -1.19
C LEU A 104 12.82 2.21 -2.13
N ALA A 105 13.17 3.30 -2.83
CA ALA A 105 14.37 3.36 -3.66
C ALA A 105 15.66 3.17 -2.84
N ALA A 106 15.74 3.74 -1.64
CA ALA A 106 16.87 3.56 -0.74
C ALA A 106 17.05 2.09 -0.29
N LEU A 107 15.98 1.28 -0.23
CA LEU A 107 16.10 -0.15 0.05
C LEU A 107 16.86 -0.90 -1.05
N VAL A 108 16.79 -0.45 -2.30
CA VAL A 108 17.42 -1.13 -3.44
C VAL A 108 18.94 -1.23 -3.28
N THR A 109 19.55 -0.22 -2.66
CA THR A 109 21.00 -0.20 -2.40
C THR A 109 21.43 -1.06 -1.21
N ARG A 110 20.48 -1.54 -0.40
CA ARG A 110 20.75 -2.38 0.78
C ARG A 110 20.91 -3.84 0.38
N VAL A 111 21.72 -4.56 1.13
CA VAL A 111 21.97 -6.00 0.93
C VAL A 111 21.53 -6.84 2.13
N ASP A 112 21.18 -6.18 3.25
CA ASP A 112 20.84 -6.77 4.54
C ASP A 112 19.32 -6.99 4.73
N TRP A 113 18.58 -7.09 3.64
CA TRP A 113 17.13 -7.31 3.63
C TRP A 113 16.70 -8.27 2.52
N GLY A 114 15.46 -8.73 2.59
CA GLY A 114 14.88 -9.63 1.59
C GLY A 114 13.58 -10.24 2.06
N ALA A 115 13.15 -11.34 1.43
CA ALA A 115 11.96 -12.06 1.81
C ALA A 115 12.11 -12.70 3.20
N THR A 116 11.06 -12.61 4.00
CA THR A 116 10.91 -13.47 5.17
C THR A 116 10.79 -14.93 4.75
N SER A 117 11.15 -15.85 5.65
CA SER A 117 10.90 -17.27 5.46
C SER A 117 9.41 -17.55 5.19
N PRO A 118 9.08 -18.61 4.43
CA PRO A 118 7.70 -19.02 4.22
C PRO A 118 6.97 -19.20 5.55
N GLY A 119 5.80 -18.53 5.70
CA GLY A 119 5.03 -18.58 6.93
C GLY A 119 3.75 -17.74 6.84
N PRO A 120 2.91 -17.70 7.89
CA PRO A 120 1.63 -17.00 7.88
C PRO A 120 1.77 -15.52 7.51
N ARG A 121 2.74 -14.81 8.08
CA ARG A 121 3.01 -13.39 7.80
C ARG A 121 3.26 -13.14 6.32
N ARG A 122 4.12 -13.95 5.66
CA ARG A 122 4.41 -13.81 4.23
C ARG A 122 3.17 -14.13 3.38
N ARG A 123 2.40 -15.17 3.76
CA ARG A 123 1.15 -15.52 3.05
C ARG A 123 0.15 -14.36 3.10
N ILE A 124 -0.09 -13.79 4.28
CA ILE A 124 -0.98 -12.62 4.43
C ILE A 124 -0.46 -11.44 3.61
N GLY A 125 0.84 -11.15 3.63
CA GLY A 125 1.43 -10.08 2.82
C GLY A 125 1.19 -10.27 1.33
N LEU A 126 1.38 -11.49 0.80
CA LEU A 126 1.10 -11.82 -0.60
C LEU A 126 -0.40 -11.74 -0.92
N THR A 127 -1.28 -12.16 -0.02
CA THR A 127 -2.73 -12.02 -0.18
C THR A 127 -3.13 -10.54 -0.25
N ILE A 128 -2.54 -9.68 0.58
CA ILE A 128 -2.77 -8.23 0.55
C ILE A 128 -2.25 -7.62 -0.75
N CYS A 129 -1.09 -8.05 -1.26
CA CYS A 129 -0.60 -7.62 -2.57
C CYS A 129 -1.55 -8.06 -3.70
N ALA A 130 -2.03 -9.31 -3.68
CA ALA A 130 -3.00 -9.82 -4.66
C ALA A 130 -4.31 -9.03 -4.60
N TRP A 131 -4.78 -8.72 -3.39
CA TRP A 131 -5.95 -7.87 -3.19
C TRP A 131 -5.75 -6.48 -3.79
N ALA A 132 -4.62 -5.82 -3.54
CA ALA A 132 -4.32 -4.50 -4.09
C ALA A 132 -4.28 -4.49 -5.63
N LEU A 133 -3.77 -5.57 -6.25
CA LEU A 133 -3.65 -5.68 -7.70
C LEU A 133 -4.98 -6.02 -8.39
N VAL A 134 -5.77 -6.91 -7.81
CA VAL A 134 -6.95 -7.50 -8.47
C VAL A 134 -8.24 -7.19 -7.71
N GLY A 135 -8.28 -7.39 -6.41
CA GLY A 135 -9.49 -7.22 -5.60
C GLY A 135 -9.92 -5.76 -5.46
N HIS A 136 -8.97 -4.86 -5.23
CA HIS A 136 -9.27 -3.45 -5.00
C HIS A 136 -9.93 -2.75 -6.22
N PRO A 137 -9.47 -2.91 -7.46
CA PRO A 137 -10.17 -2.35 -8.62
C PRO A 137 -11.60 -2.86 -8.79
N LEU A 138 -11.90 -4.10 -8.36
CA LEU A 138 -13.25 -4.68 -8.42
C LEU A 138 -14.24 -3.96 -7.48
N LEU A 139 -13.77 -3.22 -6.48
CA LEU A 139 -14.63 -2.46 -5.57
C LEU A 139 -15.46 -1.39 -6.31
N ALA A 140 -14.98 -0.86 -7.44
CA ALA A 140 -15.79 0.06 -8.23
C ALA A 140 -17.12 -0.61 -8.62
N VAL A 141 -17.04 -1.80 -9.21
CA VAL A 141 -18.25 -2.54 -9.63
C VAL A 141 -19.04 -3.08 -8.44
N ALA A 142 -18.34 -3.55 -7.39
CA ALA A 142 -18.99 -4.06 -6.18
C ALA A 142 -19.83 -3.00 -5.43
N PHE A 143 -19.50 -1.72 -5.63
CA PHE A 143 -20.22 -0.58 -5.06
C PHE A 143 -20.96 0.26 -6.13
N ASP A 144 -21.45 -0.39 -7.19
CA ASP A 144 -22.29 0.18 -8.25
C ASP A 144 -21.67 1.41 -8.95
N ARG A 145 -20.32 1.45 -9.05
CA ARG A 145 -19.58 2.47 -9.81
C ARG A 145 -19.12 1.92 -11.17
N PRO A 146 -19.06 2.76 -12.21
CA PRO A 146 -18.54 2.33 -13.50
C PRO A 146 -17.06 1.92 -13.39
N TRP A 147 -16.65 0.96 -14.20
CA TRP A 147 -15.27 0.44 -14.25
C TRP A 147 -14.22 1.54 -14.51
N THR A 148 -14.63 2.59 -15.22
CA THR A 148 -13.78 3.77 -15.48
C THR A 148 -13.37 4.52 -14.21
N GLN A 149 -14.08 4.31 -13.09
CA GLN A 149 -13.80 4.88 -11.78
C GLN A 149 -13.03 3.92 -10.87
N ALA A 150 -12.53 2.80 -11.39
CA ALA A 150 -11.78 1.83 -10.61
C ALA A 150 -10.45 2.43 -10.12
N GLU A 151 -10.15 2.15 -8.86
CA GLU A 151 -8.87 2.51 -8.26
C GLU A 151 -7.85 1.40 -8.54
N VAL A 152 -6.88 1.67 -9.40
CA VAL A 152 -5.91 0.68 -9.88
C VAL A 152 -4.55 0.90 -9.23
N PHE A 153 -3.89 -0.18 -8.83
CA PHE A 153 -2.54 -0.17 -8.31
C PHE A 153 -1.60 0.64 -9.22
N GLY A 154 -0.76 1.47 -8.63
CA GLY A 154 0.20 2.31 -9.34
C GLY A 154 -0.37 3.57 -9.97
N LEU A 155 -1.71 3.66 -10.13
CA LEU A 155 -2.39 4.86 -10.62
C LEU A 155 -3.22 5.54 -9.52
N ALA A 156 -3.73 4.77 -8.55
CA ALA A 156 -4.51 5.28 -7.44
C ALA A 156 -3.77 5.10 -6.11
N PRO A 157 -3.95 6.00 -5.14
CA PRO A 157 -3.18 5.99 -3.89
C PRO A 157 -3.54 4.80 -2.99
N ASP A 158 -4.81 4.43 -2.84
CA ASP A 158 -5.26 3.39 -1.91
C ASP A 158 -4.67 2.00 -2.24
N PRO A 159 -4.83 1.45 -3.45
CA PRO A 159 -4.25 0.15 -3.76
C PRO A 159 -2.71 0.18 -3.76
N THR A 160 -2.08 1.34 -4.02
CA THR A 160 -0.63 1.49 -3.96
C THR A 160 -0.11 1.43 -2.52
N ALA A 161 -0.80 2.08 -1.59
CA ALA A 161 -0.48 2.00 -0.15
C ALA A 161 -0.73 0.59 0.40
N ILE A 162 -1.85 -0.05 0.04
CA ILE A 162 -2.16 -1.45 0.42
C ILE A 162 -1.09 -2.41 -0.09
N ALA A 163 -0.68 -2.29 -1.36
CA ALA A 163 0.39 -3.10 -1.93
C ALA A 163 1.72 -2.91 -1.19
N THR A 164 2.02 -1.67 -0.78
CA THR A 164 3.20 -1.37 0.04
C THR A 164 3.12 -2.08 1.40
N LEU A 165 1.98 -2.06 2.09
CA LEU A 165 1.80 -2.80 3.35
C LEU A 165 2.01 -4.31 3.16
N GLY A 166 1.41 -4.89 2.12
CA GLY A 166 1.60 -6.31 1.78
C GLY A 166 3.05 -6.66 1.48
N PHE A 167 3.74 -5.83 0.69
CA PHE A 167 5.16 -5.98 0.38
C PHE A 167 6.04 -5.93 1.65
N LEU A 168 5.80 -4.97 2.53
CA LEU A 168 6.54 -4.79 3.77
C LEU A 168 6.31 -5.95 4.78
N LEU A 169 5.13 -6.59 4.76
CA LEU A 169 4.89 -7.83 5.53
C LEU A 169 5.80 -8.98 5.06
N CYS A 170 6.09 -9.03 3.77
CA CYS A 170 6.98 -10.02 3.20
C CYS A 170 8.47 -9.69 3.44
N ALA A 171 8.80 -8.48 3.90
CA ALA A 171 10.17 -8.01 4.06
C ALA A 171 10.74 -8.32 5.45
N HIS A 172 12.06 -8.61 5.48
CA HIS A 172 12.86 -8.72 6.70
C HIS A 172 14.17 -7.98 6.51
N ALA A 173 14.69 -7.37 7.58
CA ALA A 173 15.98 -6.69 7.58
C ALA A 173 16.79 -7.05 8.84
N GLN A 174 18.10 -7.22 8.64
CA GLN A 174 19.02 -7.60 9.73
C GLN A 174 19.55 -6.36 10.47
N ARG A 175 19.99 -5.32 9.73
CA ARG A 175 20.58 -4.12 10.33
C ARG A 175 19.51 -3.19 10.92
N ARG A 176 19.86 -2.53 12.01
CA ARG A 176 18.97 -1.59 12.71
C ARG A 176 18.48 -0.46 11.80
N LEU A 177 19.35 0.13 10.99
CA LEU A 177 19.00 1.22 10.08
C LEU A 177 17.97 0.79 9.04
N THR A 178 18.15 -0.37 8.40
CA THR A 178 17.19 -0.89 7.41
C THR A 178 15.86 -1.25 8.07
N ARG A 179 15.87 -1.76 9.31
CA ARG A 179 14.64 -1.97 10.08
C ARG A 179 13.88 -0.67 10.38
N TRP A 180 14.59 0.40 10.71
CA TRP A 180 13.96 1.72 10.90
C TRP A 180 13.35 2.24 9.60
N LEU A 181 14.05 2.09 8.48
CA LEU A 181 13.52 2.46 7.17
C LEU A 181 12.24 1.69 6.84
N LEU A 182 12.22 0.36 7.04
CA LEU A 182 11.01 -0.44 6.86
C LEU A 182 9.86 0.02 7.77
N ARG A 183 10.15 0.37 9.03
CA ARG A 183 9.14 0.90 9.97
C ARG A 183 8.58 2.25 9.52
N SER A 184 9.42 3.16 9.05
CA SER A 184 8.98 4.46 8.52
C SER A 184 8.07 4.29 7.31
N LEU A 185 8.41 3.39 6.39
CA LEU A 185 7.56 3.06 5.24
C LEU A 185 6.22 2.45 5.67
N TRP A 186 6.24 1.58 6.69
CA TRP A 186 5.03 1.05 7.33
C TRP A 186 4.13 2.18 7.84
N THR A 187 4.71 3.10 8.61
CA THR A 187 3.98 4.24 9.19
C THR A 187 3.34 5.09 8.11
N LEU A 188 4.08 5.44 7.05
CA LEU A 188 3.56 6.24 5.93
C LEU A 188 2.38 5.55 5.23
N ALA A 189 2.54 4.28 4.85
CA ALA A 189 1.48 3.54 4.17
C ALA A 189 0.24 3.34 5.07
N THR A 190 0.44 3.05 6.36
CA THR A 190 -0.66 2.92 7.34
C THR A 190 -1.37 4.25 7.54
N ALA A 191 -0.63 5.34 7.71
CA ALA A 191 -1.20 6.68 7.88
C ALA A 191 -2.08 7.05 6.69
N TRP A 192 -1.61 6.80 5.46
CA TRP A 192 -2.44 6.99 4.27
C TRP A 192 -3.73 6.16 4.33
N CYS A 193 -3.64 4.87 4.57
CA CYS A 193 -4.82 4.00 4.60
C CYS A 193 -5.84 4.43 5.66
N LEU A 194 -5.40 4.93 6.83
CA LEU A 194 -6.27 5.45 7.86
C LEU A 194 -6.94 6.76 7.45
N ILE A 195 -6.18 7.70 6.86
CA ILE A 195 -6.72 8.98 6.35
C ILE A 195 -7.74 8.71 5.25
N SER A 196 -7.42 7.84 4.29
CA SER A 196 -8.32 7.48 3.21
C SER A 196 -9.57 6.77 3.72
N SER A 197 -9.44 5.82 4.68
CA SER A 197 -10.61 5.18 5.32
C SER A 197 -11.52 6.20 6.00
N ALA A 198 -10.94 7.16 6.72
CA ALA A 198 -11.71 8.23 7.36
C ALA A 198 -12.40 9.12 6.31
N THR A 199 -11.72 9.47 5.23
CA THR A 199 -12.30 10.25 4.11
C THR A 199 -13.46 9.50 3.45
N LEU A 200 -13.28 8.22 3.11
CA LEU A 200 -14.32 7.39 2.54
C LEU A 200 -15.53 7.23 3.50
N TRP A 201 -15.26 7.11 4.79
CA TRP A 201 -16.31 7.04 5.80
C TRP A 201 -17.12 8.35 5.88
N THR A 202 -16.46 9.49 5.88
CA THR A 202 -17.14 10.81 5.85
C THR A 202 -17.93 11.01 4.55
N MET A 203 -17.48 10.41 3.43
CA MET A 203 -18.21 10.36 2.16
C MET A 203 -19.42 9.42 2.18
N GLY A 204 -19.66 8.66 3.26
CA GLY A 204 -20.70 7.66 3.35
C GLY A 204 -20.46 6.40 2.50
N SER A 205 -19.22 6.18 2.03
CA SER A 205 -18.88 5.02 1.21
C SER A 205 -18.61 3.79 2.07
N ALA A 206 -19.30 2.68 1.79
CA ALA A 206 -19.04 1.40 2.45
C ALA A 206 -17.62 0.83 2.15
N GLN A 207 -16.96 1.31 1.10
CA GLN A 207 -15.57 0.99 0.78
C GLN A 207 -14.60 1.33 1.93
N ALA A 208 -14.96 2.31 2.79
CA ALA A 208 -14.21 2.66 4.00
C ALA A 208 -13.91 1.43 4.88
N TRP A 209 -14.91 0.57 5.08
CA TRP A 209 -14.79 -0.62 5.92
C TRP A 209 -13.88 -1.69 5.31
N VAL A 210 -13.86 -1.80 3.97
CA VAL A 210 -12.95 -2.71 3.27
C VAL A 210 -11.51 -2.25 3.44
N LEU A 211 -11.24 -0.96 3.21
CA LEU A 211 -9.90 -0.38 3.37
C LEU A 211 -9.41 -0.48 4.82
N MET A 212 -10.28 -0.16 5.78
CA MET A 212 -9.99 -0.30 7.21
C MET A 212 -9.70 -1.76 7.58
N GLY A 213 -10.52 -2.71 7.11
CA GLY A 213 -10.35 -4.14 7.37
C GLY A 213 -9.01 -4.68 6.84
N VAL A 214 -8.63 -4.31 5.61
CA VAL A 214 -7.32 -4.69 5.04
C VAL A 214 -6.17 -4.08 5.84
N THR A 215 -6.30 -2.83 6.25
CA THR A 215 -5.29 -2.14 7.07
C THR A 215 -5.11 -2.82 8.43
N LEU A 216 -6.21 -3.14 9.11
CA LEU A 216 -6.18 -3.84 10.40
C LEU A 216 -5.61 -5.26 10.25
N ALA A 217 -5.96 -5.98 9.18
CA ALA A 217 -5.38 -7.29 8.90
C ALA A 217 -3.86 -7.21 8.69
N ALA A 218 -3.38 -6.18 7.97
CA ALA A 218 -1.96 -5.94 7.79
C ALA A 218 -1.26 -5.63 9.11
N LEU A 219 -1.84 -4.77 9.96
CA LEU A 219 -1.32 -4.44 11.28
C LEU A 219 -1.28 -5.67 12.19
N ALA A 220 -2.34 -6.46 12.25
CA ALA A 220 -2.38 -7.71 13.02
C ALA A 220 -1.31 -8.71 12.55
N ALA A 221 -1.15 -8.86 11.22
CA ALA A 221 -0.14 -9.74 10.65
C ALA A 221 1.30 -9.29 10.95
N ALA A 222 1.54 -8.00 11.17
CA ALA A 222 2.86 -7.48 11.54
C ALA A 222 3.34 -7.98 12.91
N TRP A 223 2.41 -8.33 13.82
CA TRP A 223 2.71 -8.91 15.14
C TRP A 223 3.03 -10.42 15.08
N LEU A 224 2.73 -11.09 13.97
CA LEU A 224 3.09 -12.51 13.81
C LEU A 224 4.61 -12.64 13.72
N LYS A 225 5.18 -13.52 14.57
CA LYS A 225 6.62 -13.80 14.53
C LYS A 225 7.00 -14.41 13.17
N PRO A 226 8.14 -14.01 12.59
CA PRO A 226 8.67 -14.70 11.41
C PRO A 226 8.91 -16.17 11.74
N TYR A 227 8.47 -17.05 10.85
CA TYR A 227 8.69 -18.49 11.00
C TYR A 227 10.19 -18.78 10.93
N GLY A 228 10.76 -19.49 11.93
CA GLY A 228 12.18 -19.85 11.97
C GLY A 228 13.03 -19.13 13.04
N SER A 229 12.50 -18.13 13.78
CA SER A 229 13.26 -17.47 14.85
C SER A 229 13.36 -18.29 16.16
N ALA A 230 12.70 -19.44 16.24
CA ALA A 230 12.68 -20.28 17.43
C ALA A 230 13.77 -21.37 17.46
N GLY A 231 14.52 -21.57 16.37
CA GLY A 231 15.46 -22.69 16.23
C GLY A 231 16.93 -22.38 16.56
N GLU A 232 17.28 -21.11 16.73
CA GLU A 232 18.70 -20.71 16.86
C GLU A 232 19.21 -20.63 18.31
N SER A 233 18.30 -20.78 19.29
CA SER A 233 18.66 -20.77 20.71
C SER A 233 18.85 -22.15 21.36
N ALA A 234 18.70 -23.24 20.61
CA ALA A 234 18.82 -24.61 21.14
C ALA A 234 19.92 -25.40 20.41
N ASN A 235 21.17 -24.93 20.46
CA ASN A 235 22.32 -25.79 20.28
C ASN A 235 23.14 -25.79 21.58
N PRO A 236 22.87 -26.66 22.56
CA PRO A 236 23.74 -26.87 23.68
C PRO A 236 24.91 -27.75 23.22
N ARG A 237 26.11 -27.15 23.11
CA ARG A 237 27.46 -27.74 23.31
C ARG A 237 27.64 -29.14 22.70
N ARG A 238 28.39 -29.24 21.62
CA ARG A 238 29.18 -30.43 21.35
C ARG A 238 30.27 -30.50 22.43
N PRO A 239 30.35 -31.56 23.25
CA PRO A 239 31.53 -31.83 24.05
C PRO A 239 32.67 -32.27 23.13
N SER A 240 33.85 -31.78 23.45
CA SER A 240 35.18 -32.09 22.90
C SER A 240 35.50 -33.58 22.99
#